data_45582a4b238b2de70e5e431e104961c5
#
_entry.id   45582a4b238b2de70e5e431e104961c5
#
_cell.length_a   1.000
_cell.length_b   1.000
_cell.length_c   1.000
_cell.angle_alpha   90.00
_cell.angle_beta   90.00
_cell.angle_gamma   90.00
#
_symmetry.space_group_name_H-M   'P 1'
#
loop_
_entity.id
_entity.type
_entity.pdbx_description
1 polymer ?
#
loop_
_entity_poly.entity_id
_entity_poly.type
_entity_poly.pdbx_seq_one_letter_code
_entity_poly.pdbx_strand_id
1 'polypeptide(L)'
;MHSVHMRPANQNDLSWIKSFLEANGLTTVGVDEWYGNFMLALNEEGLPVGIAGFELYNHAALLRSVAVDKNRRNVGCARALVDAVLKTAKQKGVNTVYLFTENAEGYFKRLGFEVVERTEVDEAVKGSPELAECCERATAMRKTV
;
A
#
# COMPACT_ATOMS: atom_id res chain seq x y z
N MET A 1 -22.94 -11.69 -0.65
CA MET A 1 -22.00 -10.77 0.00
C MET A 1 -20.62 -11.41 0.05
N HIS A 2 -19.63 -10.67 -0.40
CA HIS A 2 -18.25 -11.15 -0.39
C HIS A 2 -17.58 -10.71 0.90
N SER A 3 -17.22 -11.65 1.75
CA SER A 3 -16.41 -11.34 2.91
C SER A 3 -14.93 -11.43 2.54
N VAL A 4 -14.17 -10.46 3.02
CA VAL A 4 -12.74 -10.41 2.80
C VAL A 4 -12.06 -10.76 4.11
N HIS A 5 -11.30 -11.84 4.11
CA HIS A 5 -10.46 -12.18 5.23
C HIS A 5 -9.10 -11.58 5.01
N MET A 6 -8.54 -10.98 6.03
CA MET A 6 -7.23 -10.33 5.94
C MET A 6 -6.33 -10.84 7.05
N ARG A 7 -5.05 -10.94 6.76
CA ARG A 7 -4.03 -11.21 7.78
C ARG A 7 -2.74 -10.46 7.45
N PRO A 8 -1.91 -10.18 8.46
CA PRO A 8 -0.58 -9.63 8.20
C PRO A 8 0.26 -10.62 7.40
N ALA A 9 1.13 -10.08 6.55
CA ALA A 9 2.08 -10.90 5.82
C ALA A 9 3.18 -11.39 6.77
N ASN A 10 3.76 -12.54 6.44
CA ASN A 10 4.91 -13.06 7.17
C ASN A 10 5.99 -13.48 6.16
N GLN A 11 7.11 -13.98 6.67
CA GLN A 11 8.26 -14.34 5.84
C GLN A 11 7.91 -15.37 4.76
N ASN A 12 7.00 -16.28 5.07
CA ASN A 12 6.60 -17.33 4.13
C ASN A 12 5.81 -16.78 2.93
N ASP A 13 5.33 -15.54 3.01
CA ASP A 13 4.57 -14.90 1.93
C ASP A 13 5.46 -14.17 0.93
N LEU A 14 6.75 -14.00 1.21
CA LEU A 14 7.64 -13.18 0.37
C LEU A 14 7.64 -13.58 -1.10
N SER A 15 7.70 -14.87 -1.38
CA SER A 15 7.71 -15.35 -2.76
C SER A 15 6.45 -14.96 -3.50
N TRP A 16 5.29 -15.18 -2.86
CA TRP A 16 4.01 -14.79 -3.44
C TRP A 16 3.91 -13.28 -3.63
N ILE A 17 4.33 -12.52 -2.62
CA ILE A 17 4.27 -11.05 -2.66
C ILE A 17 5.06 -10.53 -3.86
N LYS A 18 6.29 -10.98 -4.02
CA LYS A 18 7.14 -10.51 -5.12
C LYS A 18 6.55 -10.86 -6.47
N SER A 19 6.07 -12.09 -6.64
CA SER A 19 5.45 -12.52 -7.89
C SER A 19 4.18 -11.72 -8.20
N PHE A 20 3.36 -11.48 -7.20
CA PHE A 20 2.10 -10.76 -7.37
C PHE A 20 2.34 -9.29 -7.72
N LEU A 21 3.28 -8.65 -7.06
CA LEU A 21 3.64 -7.26 -7.36
C LEU A 21 4.19 -7.13 -8.78
N GLU A 22 5.10 -8.02 -9.18
CA GLU A 22 5.66 -8.01 -10.53
C GLU A 22 4.56 -8.21 -11.59
N ALA A 23 3.64 -9.13 -11.34
CA ALA A 23 2.52 -9.38 -12.24
C ALA A 23 1.61 -8.16 -12.39
N ASN A 24 1.58 -7.28 -11.41
CA ASN A 24 0.79 -6.04 -11.41
C ASN A 24 1.60 -4.80 -11.78
N GLY A 25 2.83 -4.99 -12.25
CA GLY A 25 3.68 -3.88 -12.68
C GLY A 25 4.21 -3.01 -11.54
N LEU A 26 4.25 -3.55 -10.32
CA LEU A 26 4.71 -2.82 -9.15
C LEU A 26 6.10 -3.30 -8.72
N THR A 27 6.88 -2.38 -8.16
CA THR A 27 8.23 -2.70 -7.70
C THR A 27 8.22 -3.58 -6.46
N THR A 28 9.23 -4.45 -6.36
CA THR A 28 9.45 -5.28 -5.18
C THR A 28 10.54 -4.72 -4.27
N VAL A 29 11.10 -3.57 -4.62
CA VAL A 29 12.18 -2.96 -3.83
C VAL A 29 11.69 -2.67 -2.41
N GLY A 30 12.45 -3.12 -1.42
CA GLY A 30 12.14 -2.89 -0.01
C GLY A 30 11.15 -3.88 0.61
N VAL A 31 10.60 -4.82 -0.18
CA VAL A 31 9.65 -5.80 0.36
C VAL A 31 10.27 -6.66 1.46
N ASP A 32 11.52 -7.08 1.30
CA ASP A 32 12.21 -7.88 2.32
C ASP A 32 12.35 -7.14 3.65
N GLU A 33 12.44 -5.82 3.60
CA GLU A 33 12.55 -4.99 4.80
C GLU A 33 11.19 -4.70 5.43
N TRP A 34 10.16 -4.46 4.62
CA TRP A 34 8.89 -3.93 5.08
C TRP A 34 7.71 -4.91 5.11
N TYR A 35 7.91 -6.18 4.72
CA TYR A 35 6.79 -7.12 4.63
C TYR A 35 5.96 -7.25 5.92
N GLY A 36 6.57 -7.01 7.07
CA GLY A 36 5.86 -7.04 8.35
C GLY A 36 4.77 -5.96 8.49
N ASN A 37 4.80 -4.95 7.62
CA ASN A 37 3.78 -3.89 7.56
C ASN A 37 2.83 -4.09 6.38
N PHE A 38 2.80 -5.28 5.79
CA PHE A 38 1.93 -5.60 4.67
C PHE A 38 0.76 -6.44 5.15
N MET A 39 -0.39 -6.20 4.54
CA MET A 39 -1.63 -6.92 4.82
C MET A 39 -2.06 -7.66 3.57
N LEU A 40 -2.44 -8.92 3.71
CA LEU A 40 -2.94 -9.74 2.59
C LEU A 40 -4.44 -9.94 2.74
N ALA A 41 -5.14 -9.87 1.61
CA ALA A 41 -6.54 -10.28 1.54
C ALA A 41 -6.60 -11.71 1.02
N LEU A 42 -7.45 -12.52 1.62
CA LEU A 42 -7.57 -13.94 1.30
C LEU A 42 -8.98 -14.25 0.78
N ASN A 43 -9.07 -15.19 -0.16
CA ASN A 43 -10.37 -15.69 -0.62
C ASN A 43 -10.92 -16.72 0.35
N GLU A 44 -12.08 -17.33 0.01
CA GLU A 44 -12.74 -18.32 0.87
C GLU A 44 -11.89 -19.58 1.08
N GLU A 45 -10.95 -19.85 0.18
CA GLU A 45 -10.05 -20.99 0.28
C GLU A 45 -8.78 -20.69 1.05
N GLY A 46 -8.65 -19.44 1.55
CA GLY A 46 -7.46 -19.01 2.28
C GLY A 46 -6.28 -18.62 1.40
N LEU A 47 -6.49 -18.44 0.11
CA LEU A 47 -5.42 -18.06 -0.82
C LEU A 47 -5.34 -16.54 -0.96
N PRO A 48 -4.14 -15.97 -1.04
CA PRO A 48 -4.00 -14.52 -1.17
C PRO A 48 -4.50 -14.02 -2.52
N VAL A 49 -5.28 -12.95 -2.49
CA VAL A 49 -5.86 -12.31 -3.69
C VAL A 49 -5.63 -10.81 -3.73
N GLY A 50 -5.00 -10.26 -2.72
CA GLY A 50 -4.71 -8.82 -2.68
C GLY A 50 -3.70 -8.48 -1.62
N ILE A 51 -3.16 -7.27 -1.71
CA ILE A 51 -2.09 -6.80 -0.84
C ILE A 51 -2.15 -5.28 -0.71
N ALA A 52 -1.73 -4.77 0.43
CA ALA A 52 -1.36 -3.38 0.63
C ALA A 52 -0.33 -3.33 1.75
N GLY A 53 0.56 -2.35 1.70
CA GLY A 53 1.58 -2.25 2.71
C GLY A 53 2.03 -0.82 2.92
N PHE A 54 2.90 -0.61 3.92
CA PHE A 54 3.46 0.69 4.15
C PHE A 54 4.89 0.60 4.67
N GLU A 55 5.65 1.65 4.38
CA GLU A 55 6.97 1.87 4.95
C GLU A 55 6.80 2.91 6.06
N LEU A 56 7.48 2.69 7.18
CA LEU A 56 7.33 3.54 8.37
C LEU A 56 8.52 4.49 8.51
N TYR A 57 8.23 5.78 8.63
CA TYR A 57 9.24 6.84 8.79
C TYR A 57 8.82 7.76 9.93
N ASN A 58 9.10 7.37 11.17
CA ASN A 58 8.69 8.11 12.37
C ASN A 58 7.17 8.30 12.44
N HIS A 59 6.67 9.51 12.28
CA HIS A 59 5.24 9.80 12.33
C HIS A 59 4.59 9.80 10.95
N ALA A 60 5.35 9.47 9.91
CA ALA A 60 4.87 9.40 8.55
C ALA A 60 4.99 7.97 8.01
N ALA A 61 4.14 7.63 7.06
CA ALA A 61 4.23 6.36 6.37
C ALA A 61 4.05 6.57 4.87
N LEU A 62 4.62 5.66 4.09
CA LEU A 62 4.43 5.59 2.65
C LEU A 62 3.57 4.36 2.35
N LEU A 63 2.34 4.60 1.92
CA LEU A 63 1.45 3.53 1.45
C LEU A 63 1.97 3.05 0.11
N ARG A 64 2.09 1.74 -0.04
CA ARG A 64 2.67 1.14 -1.25
C ARG A 64 2.05 -0.21 -1.56
N SER A 65 2.33 -0.70 -2.76
CA SER A 65 2.05 -2.09 -3.14
C SER A 65 0.57 -2.45 -3.05
N VAL A 66 -0.30 -1.50 -3.35
CA VAL A 66 -1.74 -1.75 -3.34
C VAL A 66 -2.13 -2.45 -4.64
N ALA A 67 -2.52 -3.70 -4.55
CA ALA A 67 -2.90 -4.49 -5.71
C ALA A 67 -3.91 -5.56 -5.32
N VAL A 68 -4.86 -5.82 -6.20
CA VAL A 68 -5.91 -6.82 -6.00
C VAL A 68 -6.08 -7.61 -7.29
N ASP A 69 -6.32 -8.91 -7.15
CA ASP A 69 -6.64 -9.79 -8.27
C ASP A 69 -7.79 -9.19 -9.09
N LYS A 70 -7.71 -9.29 -10.41
CA LYS A 70 -8.71 -8.75 -11.34
C LYS A 70 -10.13 -9.15 -10.98
N ASN A 71 -10.33 -10.36 -10.50
CA ASN A 71 -11.66 -10.89 -10.16
C ASN A 71 -12.24 -10.27 -8.88
N ARG A 72 -11.46 -9.50 -8.15
CA ARG A 72 -11.85 -8.94 -6.85
C ARG A 72 -11.84 -7.42 -6.81
N ARG A 73 -11.55 -6.76 -7.94
CA ARG A 73 -11.35 -5.29 -7.95
C ARG A 73 -12.61 -4.48 -7.66
N ASN A 74 -13.77 -5.01 -7.96
CA ASN A 74 -15.03 -4.27 -7.81
C ASN A 74 -15.83 -4.67 -6.57
N VAL A 75 -15.22 -5.38 -5.61
CA VAL A 75 -15.94 -5.84 -4.41
C VAL A 75 -15.41 -5.17 -3.11
N GLY A 76 -14.72 -4.06 -3.24
CA GLY A 76 -14.25 -3.30 -2.08
C GLY A 76 -13.00 -3.88 -1.41
N CYS A 77 -12.34 -4.84 -2.03
CA CYS A 77 -11.16 -5.49 -1.46
C CYS A 77 -10.00 -4.52 -1.25
N ALA A 78 -9.69 -3.70 -2.26
CA ALA A 78 -8.60 -2.73 -2.16
C ALA A 78 -8.87 -1.70 -1.07
N ARG A 79 -10.11 -1.22 -0.97
CA ARG A 79 -10.49 -0.27 0.07
C ARG A 79 -10.31 -0.88 1.46
N ALA A 80 -10.75 -2.12 1.64
CA ALA A 80 -10.60 -2.81 2.92
C ALA A 80 -9.13 -2.99 3.30
N LEU A 81 -8.29 -3.32 2.32
CA LEU A 81 -6.84 -3.44 2.54
C LEU A 81 -6.22 -2.10 2.94
N VAL A 82 -6.54 -1.03 2.23
CA VAL A 82 -6.02 0.30 2.54
C VAL A 82 -6.47 0.72 3.94
N ASP A 83 -7.75 0.55 4.26
CA ASP A 83 -8.27 0.89 5.59
C ASP A 83 -7.54 0.12 6.69
N ALA A 84 -7.27 -1.17 6.49
CA ALA A 84 -6.55 -2.00 7.46
C ALA A 84 -5.11 -1.52 7.64
N VAL A 85 -4.44 -1.17 6.55
CA VAL A 85 -3.07 -0.65 6.59
C VAL A 85 -3.01 0.69 7.31
N LEU A 86 -3.95 1.59 7.01
CA LEU A 86 -4.00 2.91 7.66
C LEU A 86 -4.24 2.76 9.17
N LYS A 87 -5.10 1.83 9.56
CA LYS A 87 -5.36 1.55 10.98
C LYS A 87 -4.09 1.03 11.67
N THR A 88 -3.39 0.11 11.04
CA THR A 88 -2.13 -0.43 11.58
C THR A 88 -1.07 0.66 11.71
N ALA A 89 -0.93 1.50 10.69
CA ALA A 89 0.03 2.61 10.71
C ALA A 89 -0.28 3.57 11.85
N LYS A 90 -1.55 3.91 12.03
CA LYS A 90 -1.97 4.80 13.12
C LYS A 90 -1.64 4.20 14.49
N GLN A 91 -1.82 2.90 14.66
CA GLN A 91 -1.47 2.20 15.90
C GLN A 91 0.04 2.25 16.17
N LYS A 92 0.85 2.43 15.15
CA LYS A 92 2.31 2.56 15.27
C LYS A 92 2.78 4.01 15.40
N GLY A 93 1.86 4.94 15.61
CA GLY A 93 2.19 6.34 15.84
C GLY A 93 2.22 7.21 14.60
N VAL A 94 1.77 6.69 13.46
CA VAL A 94 1.70 7.47 12.22
C VAL A 94 0.53 8.45 12.29
N ASN A 95 0.77 9.69 11.91
CA ASN A 95 -0.27 10.71 11.80
C ASN A 95 -0.48 11.19 10.35
N THR A 96 0.44 10.89 9.45
CA THR A 96 0.36 11.32 8.05
C THR A 96 0.82 10.19 7.14
N VAL A 97 -0.01 9.86 6.16
CA VAL A 97 0.30 8.82 5.17
C VAL A 97 0.42 9.47 3.81
N TYR A 98 1.52 9.18 3.13
CA TYR A 98 1.78 9.62 1.76
C TYR A 98 1.66 8.45 0.82
N LEU A 99 1.39 8.74 -0.44
CA LEU A 99 1.49 7.77 -1.53
C LEU A 99 1.89 8.51 -2.81
N PHE A 100 2.38 7.74 -3.76
CA PHE A 100 2.69 8.23 -5.10
C PHE A 100 1.96 7.35 -6.10
N THR A 101 1.22 7.96 -7.02
CA THR A 101 0.46 7.20 -8.01
C THR A 101 0.56 7.84 -9.38
N GLU A 102 0.66 7.02 -10.42
CA GLU A 102 0.70 7.52 -11.79
C GLU A 102 -0.70 7.59 -12.42
N ASN A 103 -1.61 6.72 -11.99
CA ASN A 103 -2.90 6.57 -12.69
C ASN A 103 -4.10 6.31 -11.79
N ALA A 104 -3.96 6.40 -10.47
CA ALA A 104 -5.06 6.12 -9.54
C ALA A 104 -5.43 7.30 -8.66
N GLU A 105 -5.10 8.53 -9.07
CA GLU A 105 -5.36 9.73 -8.30
C GLU A 105 -6.84 9.85 -7.90
N GLY A 106 -7.75 9.63 -8.84
CA GLY A 106 -9.19 9.72 -8.56
C GLY A 106 -9.65 8.70 -7.54
N TYR A 107 -9.10 7.48 -7.61
CA TYR A 107 -9.41 6.43 -6.66
C TYR A 107 -8.99 6.83 -5.24
N PHE A 108 -7.76 7.29 -5.08
CA PHE A 108 -7.25 7.66 -3.76
C PHE A 108 -7.91 8.93 -3.22
N LYS A 109 -8.34 9.85 -4.08
CA LYS A 109 -9.16 10.99 -3.63
C LYS A 109 -10.44 10.51 -2.96
N ARG A 110 -11.08 9.48 -3.52
CA ARG A 110 -12.30 8.91 -2.92
C ARG A 110 -12.02 8.26 -1.56
N LEU A 111 -10.79 7.85 -1.32
CA LEU A 111 -10.38 7.29 -0.02
C LEU A 111 -9.92 8.36 0.97
N GLY A 112 -10.00 9.64 0.60
CA GLY A 112 -9.68 10.74 1.50
C GLY A 112 -8.28 11.31 1.36
N PHE A 113 -7.53 10.89 0.35
CA PHE A 113 -6.21 11.46 0.07
C PHE A 113 -6.35 12.74 -0.75
N GLU A 114 -5.45 13.68 -0.52
CA GLU A 114 -5.37 14.91 -1.31
C GLU A 114 -4.05 15.01 -2.04
N VAL A 115 -4.05 15.66 -3.19
CA VAL A 115 -2.82 15.91 -3.95
C VAL A 115 -1.98 16.95 -3.22
N VAL A 116 -0.68 16.69 -3.12
CA VAL A 116 0.27 17.64 -2.54
C VAL A 116 1.45 17.81 -3.47
N GLU A 117 2.17 18.91 -3.30
CA GLU A 117 3.43 19.13 -4.01
C GLU A 117 4.50 18.20 -3.44
N ARG A 118 5.43 17.78 -4.28
CA ARG A 118 6.53 16.91 -3.81
C ARG A 118 7.36 17.58 -2.71
N THR A 119 7.43 18.90 -2.73
CA THR A 119 8.15 19.65 -1.67
C THR A 119 7.48 19.56 -0.31
N GLU A 120 6.18 19.19 -0.27
CA GLU A 120 5.44 19.03 0.97
C GLU A 120 5.57 17.63 1.57
N VAL A 121 6.16 16.69 0.85
CA VAL A 121 6.34 15.32 1.33
C VAL A 121 7.47 15.30 2.35
N ASP A 122 7.26 14.57 3.44
CA ASP A 122 8.27 14.40 4.50
C ASP A 122 9.59 13.90 3.90
N GLU A 123 10.71 14.54 4.31
CA GLU A 123 12.03 14.20 3.77
C GLU A 123 12.41 12.73 3.99
N ALA A 124 12.01 12.15 5.12
CA ALA A 124 12.31 10.74 5.39
C ALA A 124 11.59 9.83 4.39
N VAL A 125 10.37 10.19 3.99
CA VAL A 125 9.60 9.44 2.99
C VAL A 125 10.26 9.55 1.62
N LYS A 126 10.79 10.72 1.27
CA LYS A 126 11.47 10.93 -0.02
C LYS A 126 12.70 10.03 -0.19
N GLY A 127 13.29 9.58 0.90
CA GLY A 127 14.43 8.67 0.86
C GLY A 127 14.07 7.22 0.58
N SER A 128 12.79 6.90 0.40
CA SER A 128 12.37 5.53 0.15
C SER A 128 12.97 4.97 -1.14
N PRO A 129 13.60 3.79 -1.09
CA PRO A 129 14.09 3.12 -2.30
C PRO A 129 12.98 2.83 -3.32
N GLU A 130 11.75 2.62 -2.86
CA GLU A 130 10.63 2.40 -3.77
C GLU A 130 10.40 3.62 -4.67
N LEU A 131 10.49 4.82 -4.13
CA LEU A 131 10.28 6.04 -4.90
C LEU A 131 11.37 6.25 -5.94
N ALA A 132 12.60 5.86 -5.64
CA ALA A 132 13.70 5.93 -6.60
C ALA A 132 13.48 4.99 -7.77
N GLU A 133 12.78 3.88 -7.54
CA GLU A 133 12.55 2.84 -8.54
C GLU A 133 11.39 3.17 -9.47
N CYS A 134 10.32 3.77 -8.96
CA CYS A 134 9.07 3.79 -9.70
C CYS A 134 8.55 5.17 -10.13
N CYS A 135 8.87 6.23 -9.39
CA CYS A 135 7.81 7.22 -9.26
C CYS A 135 8.17 8.63 -9.72
N GLU A 136 9.01 8.73 -10.73
CA GLU A 136 9.44 10.03 -11.27
C GLU A 136 8.26 10.88 -11.77
N ARG A 137 7.26 10.24 -12.38
CA ARG A 137 6.08 10.93 -12.93
C ARG A 137 4.84 10.83 -12.06
N ALA A 138 4.97 10.22 -10.90
CA ALA A 138 3.82 9.97 -10.05
C ALA A 138 3.36 11.24 -9.35
N THR A 139 2.05 11.30 -9.08
CA THR A 139 1.43 12.34 -8.27
C THR A 139 1.58 11.99 -6.80
N ALA A 140 2.08 12.93 -6.01
CA ALA A 140 2.18 12.76 -4.55
C ALA A 140 0.84 13.06 -3.91
N MET A 141 0.42 12.24 -2.97
CA MET A 141 -0.84 12.42 -2.25
C MET A 141 -0.62 12.19 -0.76
N ARG A 142 -1.50 12.75 0.07
CA ARG A 142 -1.37 12.71 1.52
C ARG A 142 -2.74 12.56 2.19
N LYS A 143 -2.77 11.85 3.29
CA LYS A 143 -3.94 11.76 4.17
C LYS A 143 -3.49 11.83 5.62
N THR A 144 -4.16 12.65 6.41
CA THR A 144 -3.99 12.67 7.87
C THR A 144 -4.81 11.52 8.48
N VAL A 145 -4.21 10.77 9.35
CA VAL A 145 -4.88 9.62 9.97
C VAL A 145 -4.98 9.72 11.48
#